data_365c35cf074aa0fffbef76c51ec3ffe6
#
_entry.id   365c35cf074aa0fffbef76c51ec3ffe6
#
_cell.length_a   1.000
_cell.length_b   1.000
_cell.length_c   1.000
_cell.angle_alpha   90.00
_cell.angle_beta   90.00
_cell.angle_gamma   90.00
#
_symmetry.space_group_name_H-M   'P 1'
#
loop_
_entity.id
_entity.type
_entity.pdbx_description
1 polymer ?
#
loop_
_entity_poly.entity_id
_entity_poly.type
_entity_poly.pdbx_seq_one_letter_code
_entity_poly.pdbx_strand_id
1 'polypeptide(L)'
;MPHIVLNKSLNLFDFSIIFKPIFQKSPLIKIQDMNIDTRGTNALLSTVVIDDSHHEFFIQVMTNKDRTTIRLLPLTDPPKTDSVKKSLSLVCLQIQKHYPHMNVTKSNLWDYLPKKIVN
;
A
#
# COMPACT_ATOMS: atom_id res chain seq x y z
N MET A 1 13.15 -3.96 5.00
CA MET A 1 11.96 -4.25 4.21
C MET A 1 11.07 -3.01 4.17
N PRO A 2 10.63 -2.57 2.98
CA PRO A 2 9.76 -1.40 2.86
C PRO A 2 8.40 -1.63 3.55
N HIS A 3 7.97 -0.65 4.34
CA HIS A 3 6.71 -0.76 5.06
C HIS A 3 6.16 0.61 5.48
N ILE A 4 4.84 0.66 5.66
CA ILE A 4 4.14 1.84 6.17
C ILE A 4 3.16 1.35 7.23
N VAL A 5 3.17 1.97 8.40
CA VAL A 5 2.24 1.65 9.49
C VAL A 5 1.33 2.84 9.74
N LEU A 6 0.03 2.59 9.70
CA LEU A 6 -1.01 3.57 10.00
C LEU A 6 -1.52 3.36 11.43
N ASN A 7 -1.93 4.43 12.08
CA ASN A 7 -2.24 4.47 13.52
C ASN A 7 -3.59 3.87 13.91
N LYS A 8 -4.37 3.40 12.94
CA LYS A 8 -5.71 2.84 13.18
C LYS A 8 -5.92 1.58 12.37
N SER A 9 -6.84 0.74 12.83
CA SER A 9 -7.27 -0.43 12.09
C SER A 9 -8.16 -0.02 10.93
N LEU A 10 -7.87 -0.53 9.75
CA LEU A 10 -8.69 -0.35 8.54
C LEU A 10 -9.64 -1.55 8.41
N ASN A 11 -10.91 -1.27 8.18
CA ASN A 11 -11.85 -2.34 7.80
C ASN A 11 -11.62 -2.67 6.32
N LEU A 12 -10.97 -3.80 6.07
CA LEU A 12 -10.58 -4.18 4.71
C LEU A 12 -11.81 -4.48 3.82
N PHE A 13 -12.89 -5.02 4.38
CA PHE A 13 -14.09 -5.26 3.59
C PHE A 13 -14.73 -3.95 3.13
N ASP A 14 -14.80 -2.96 4.02
CA ASP A 14 -15.29 -1.63 3.64
C ASP A 14 -14.38 -0.96 2.60
N PHE A 15 -13.08 -1.04 2.81
CA PHE A 15 -12.13 -0.47 1.86
C PHE A 15 -12.21 -1.15 0.49
N SER A 16 -12.46 -2.46 0.44
CA SER A 16 -12.56 -3.18 -0.84
C SER A 16 -13.70 -2.68 -1.72
N ILE A 17 -14.76 -2.17 -1.09
CA ILE A 17 -15.92 -1.64 -1.81
C ILE A 17 -15.57 -0.33 -2.53
N ILE A 18 -14.72 0.49 -1.92
CA ILE A 18 -14.34 1.80 -2.45
C ILE A 18 -12.98 1.81 -3.15
N PHE A 19 -12.21 0.74 -3.03
CA PHE A 19 -10.91 0.64 -3.66
C PHE A 19 -11.02 0.77 -5.18
N LYS A 20 -10.21 1.65 -5.76
CA LYS A 20 -10.10 1.79 -7.21
C LYS A 20 -8.70 1.39 -7.65
N PRO A 21 -8.59 0.62 -8.74
CA PRO A 21 -7.28 0.30 -9.30
C PRO A 21 -6.46 1.56 -9.51
N ILE A 22 -5.17 1.45 -9.21
CA ILE A 22 -4.23 2.56 -9.35
C ILE A 22 -3.42 2.36 -10.62
N PHE A 23 -3.31 3.40 -11.41
CA PHE A 23 -2.52 3.38 -12.64
C PHE A 23 -1.67 4.64 -12.75
N GLN A 24 -0.38 4.47 -12.96
CA GLN A 24 0.58 5.54 -13.19
C GLN A 24 1.43 5.18 -14.40
N LYS A 25 1.70 6.17 -15.28
CA LYS A 25 2.37 5.89 -16.57
C LYS A 25 3.89 5.85 -16.49
N SER A 26 4.53 6.77 -15.79
CA SER A 26 5.99 6.92 -15.81
C SER A 26 6.54 7.16 -14.42
N PRO A 27 7.15 6.17 -13.79
CA PRO A 27 7.23 4.77 -14.22
C PRO A 27 5.86 4.11 -14.22
N LEU A 28 5.70 3.02 -14.97
CA LEU A 28 4.43 2.31 -15.01
C LEU A 28 4.22 1.56 -13.70
N ILE A 29 3.12 1.87 -13.03
CA ILE A 29 2.69 1.18 -11.80
C ILE A 29 1.21 0.87 -11.96
N LYS A 30 0.86 -0.41 -11.86
CA LYS A 30 -0.53 -0.87 -11.85
C LYS A 30 -0.80 -1.66 -10.59
N ILE A 31 -1.80 -1.22 -9.83
CA ILE A 31 -2.29 -1.94 -8.65
C ILE A 31 -3.75 -2.24 -8.93
N GLN A 32 -4.08 -3.51 -9.17
CA GLN A 32 -5.33 -3.87 -9.83
C GLN A 32 -6.36 -4.50 -8.92
N ASP A 33 -6.06 -5.68 -8.40
CA ASP A 33 -7.05 -6.48 -7.69
C ASP A 33 -6.75 -6.53 -6.21
N MET A 34 -7.80 -6.46 -5.42
CA MET A 34 -7.70 -6.60 -3.97
C MET A 34 -8.41 -7.87 -3.54
N ASN A 35 -7.67 -8.78 -2.93
CA ASN A 35 -8.20 -10.03 -2.40
C ASN A 35 -8.02 -10.05 -0.89
N ILE A 36 -9.09 -10.33 -0.18
CA ILE A 36 -9.13 -10.30 1.29
C ILE A 36 -9.29 -11.72 1.82
N ASP A 37 -8.59 -12.05 2.90
CA ASP A 37 -8.77 -13.33 3.57
C ASP A 37 -10.15 -13.41 4.27
N THR A 38 -10.52 -14.60 4.68
CA THR A 38 -11.84 -14.83 5.27
C THR A 38 -12.04 -14.12 6.61
N ARG A 39 -10.95 -13.76 7.30
CA ARG A 39 -11.01 -13.04 8.57
C ARG A 39 -11.11 -11.54 8.39
N GLY A 40 -10.82 -11.02 7.18
CA GLY A 40 -10.79 -9.58 6.94
C GLY A 40 -9.60 -8.87 7.54
N THR A 41 -8.53 -9.60 7.87
CA THR A 41 -7.34 -9.03 8.50
C THR A 41 -6.15 -8.91 7.56
N ASN A 42 -6.25 -9.51 6.38
CA ASN A 42 -5.18 -9.57 5.40
C ASN A 42 -5.74 -9.33 4.01
N ALA A 43 -5.13 -8.43 3.26
CA ALA A 43 -5.47 -8.21 1.86
C ALA A 43 -4.21 -8.25 1.02
N LEU A 44 -4.33 -8.79 -0.18
CA LEU A 44 -3.26 -8.80 -1.18
C LEU A 44 -3.72 -8.00 -2.39
N LEU A 45 -2.86 -7.09 -2.85
CA LEU A 45 -3.12 -6.29 -4.02
C LEU A 45 -2.12 -6.68 -5.12
N SER A 46 -2.65 -7.21 -6.23
CA SER A 46 -1.81 -7.59 -7.37
C SER A 46 -1.22 -6.34 -8.02
N THR A 47 0.10 -6.32 -8.17
CA THR A 47 0.82 -5.13 -8.58
C THR A 47 1.83 -5.47 -9.67
N VAL A 48 1.88 -4.60 -10.69
CA VAL A 48 2.88 -4.64 -11.75
C VAL A 48 3.60 -3.32 -11.76
N VAL A 49 4.93 -3.37 -11.74
CA VAL A 49 5.79 -2.19 -11.89
C VAL A 49 6.74 -2.45 -13.05
N ILE A 50 6.78 -1.52 -13.99
CA ILE A 50 7.76 -1.55 -15.08
C ILE A 50 8.58 -0.28 -14.99
N ASP A 51 9.83 -0.43 -14.59
CA ASP A 51 10.85 0.60 -14.60
C ASP A 51 11.98 0.14 -15.54
N ASP A 52 13.17 -0.14 -15.04
CA ASP A 52 14.23 -0.75 -15.87
C ASP A 52 13.97 -2.22 -16.15
N SER A 53 13.08 -2.84 -15.36
CA SER A 53 12.69 -4.24 -15.48
C SER A 53 11.21 -4.39 -15.17
N HIS A 54 10.68 -5.56 -15.52
CA HIS A 54 9.29 -5.91 -15.23
C HIS A 54 9.22 -6.63 -13.87
N HIS A 55 8.41 -6.10 -12.97
CA HIS A 55 8.20 -6.67 -11.64
C HIS A 55 6.73 -6.97 -11.41
N GLU A 56 6.43 -8.21 -11.02
CA GLU A 56 5.10 -8.61 -10.59
C GLU A 56 5.18 -9.10 -9.15
N PHE A 57 4.33 -8.55 -8.29
CA PHE A 57 4.35 -8.86 -6.86
C PHE A 57 3.03 -8.51 -6.22
N PHE A 58 2.89 -8.88 -4.95
CA PHE A 58 1.73 -8.48 -4.15
C PHE A 58 2.13 -7.49 -3.09
N ILE A 59 1.31 -6.45 -2.95
CA ILE A 59 1.33 -5.58 -1.79
C ILE A 59 0.39 -6.20 -0.76
N GLN A 60 0.84 -6.32 0.47
CA GLN A 60 0.07 -6.86 1.57
C GLN A 60 -0.39 -5.74 2.49
N VAL A 61 -1.68 -5.72 2.81
CA VAL A 61 -2.26 -4.81 3.79
C VAL A 61 -2.78 -5.67 4.94
N MET A 62 -2.21 -5.51 6.12
CA MET A 62 -2.58 -6.26 7.31
C MET A 62 -3.17 -5.33 8.35
N THR A 63 -4.23 -5.76 9.00
CA THR A 63 -4.84 -5.01 10.09
C THR A 63 -4.85 -5.82 11.38
N ASN A 64 -4.77 -5.13 12.49
CA ASN A 64 -5.03 -5.68 13.81
C ASN A 64 -5.90 -4.67 14.58
N LYS A 65 -6.01 -4.82 15.91
CA LYS A 65 -6.87 -3.96 16.72
C LYS A 65 -6.53 -2.47 16.63
N ASP A 66 -5.23 -2.15 16.47
CA ASP A 66 -4.72 -0.81 16.68
C ASP A 66 -4.10 -0.17 15.46
N ARG A 67 -3.78 -0.96 14.42
CA ARG A 67 -2.98 -0.44 13.31
C ARG A 67 -3.23 -1.20 12.01
N THR A 68 -2.76 -0.59 10.93
CA THR A 68 -2.73 -1.18 9.60
C THR A 68 -1.31 -1.09 9.06
N THR A 69 -0.80 -2.18 8.53
CA THR A 69 0.56 -2.23 7.95
C THR A 69 0.46 -2.52 6.46
N ILE A 70 1.14 -1.70 5.67
CA ILE A 70 1.28 -1.88 4.22
C ILE A 70 2.71 -2.30 3.95
N ARG A 71 2.90 -3.44 3.29
CA ARG A 71 4.23 -3.95 2.99
C ARG A 71 4.23 -4.79 1.72
N LEU A 72 5.41 -5.17 1.26
CA LEU A 72 5.54 -6.16 0.19
C LEU A 72 5.29 -7.54 0.77
N LEU A 73 4.55 -8.39 0.04
CA LEU A 73 4.37 -9.78 0.46
C LEU A 73 5.72 -10.50 0.31
N PRO A 74 6.29 -11.06 1.40
CA PRO A 74 7.62 -11.68 1.33
C PRO A 74 7.73 -12.82 0.31
N LEU A 75 6.65 -13.53 0.06
CA LEU A 75 6.63 -14.64 -0.89
C LEU A 75 6.92 -14.19 -2.32
N THR A 76 6.55 -12.97 -2.68
CA THR A 76 6.75 -12.40 -4.03
C THR A 76 7.85 -11.35 -4.07
N ASP A 77 8.67 -11.28 -3.09
CA ASP A 77 9.70 -10.27 -2.79
C ASP A 77 10.42 -9.68 -4.03
N PRO A 78 9.98 -8.53 -4.54
CA PRO A 78 10.62 -7.92 -5.71
C PRO A 78 11.87 -7.14 -5.31
N PRO A 79 12.73 -6.77 -6.28
CA PRO A 79 13.79 -5.80 -6.01
C PRO A 79 13.20 -4.49 -5.44
N LYS A 80 13.90 -3.87 -4.49
CA LYS A 80 13.40 -2.67 -3.79
C LYS A 80 13.80 -1.40 -4.54
N THR A 81 13.33 -1.28 -5.79
CA THR A 81 13.54 -0.09 -6.61
C THR A 81 12.69 1.08 -6.10
N ASP A 82 12.99 2.28 -6.55
CA ASP A 82 12.19 3.46 -6.20
C ASP A 82 10.73 3.30 -6.61
N SER A 83 10.49 2.72 -7.79
CA SER A 83 9.14 2.51 -8.30
C SER A 83 8.37 1.49 -7.48
N VAL A 84 9.01 0.41 -7.06
CA VAL A 84 8.42 -0.59 -6.17
C VAL A 84 8.06 0.05 -4.81
N LYS A 85 8.97 0.82 -4.25
CA LYS A 85 8.71 1.54 -2.98
C LYS A 85 7.56 2.54 -3.15
N LYS A 86 7.52 3.25 -4.27
CA LYS A 86 6.45 4.21 -4.56
C LYS A 86 5.08 3.54 -4.64
N SER A 87 5.00 2.30 -5.12
CA SER A 87 3.72 1.58 -5.21
C SER A 87 3.06 1.43 -3.83
N LEU A 88 3.85 1.20 -2.78
CA LEU A 88 3.33 1.14 -1.41
C LEU A 88 2.75 2.49 -0.97
N SER A 89 3.43 3.57 -1.31
CA SER A 89 2.95 4.91 -0.96
C SER A 89 1.64 5.25 -1.67
N LEU A 90 1.45 4.80 -2.90
CA LEU A 90 0.21 5.03 -3.64
C LEU A 90 -0.99 4.33 -2.97
N VAL A 91 -0.80 3.13 -2.44
CA VAL A 91 -1.83 2.45 -1.66
C VAL A 91 -2.15 3.25 -0.39
N CYS A 92 -1.12 3.68 0.32
CA CYS A 92 -1.29 4.49 1.52
C CYS A 92 -2.07 5.78 1.24
N LEU A 93 -1.74 6.47 0.15
CA LEU A 93 -2.43 7.70 -0.23
C LEU A 93 -3.91 7.46 -0.52
N GLN A 94 -4.25 6.36 -1.20
CA GLN A 94 -5.65 6.05 -1.45
C GLN A 94 -6.40 5.77 -0.15
N ILE A 95 -5.80 5.03 0.77
CA ILE A 95 -6.39 4.79 2.08
C ILE A 95 -6.63 6.11 2.82
N GLN A 96 -5.64 6.99 2.86
CA GLN A 96 -5.75 8.27 3.55
C GLN A 96 -6.76 9.21 2.89
N LYS A 97 -6.95 9.11 1.59
CA LYS A 97 -7.96 9.89 0.87
C LYS A 97 -9.36 9.57 1.37
N HIS A 98 -9.65 8.30 1.63
CA HIS A 98 -10.96 7.87 2.11
C HIS A 98 -11.07 7.87 3.63
N TYR A 99 -9.94 7.80 4.33
CA TYR A 99 -9.88 7.78 5.79
C TYR A 99 -8.86 8.81 6.27
N PRO A 100 -9.20 10.12 6.17
CA PRO A 100 -8.22 11.19 6.40
C PRO A 100 -7.69 11.30 7.83
N HIS A 101 -8.32 10.62 8.79
CA HIS A 101 -7.86 10.58 10.17
C HIS A 101 -6.84 9.46 10.44
N MET A 102 -6.54 8.63 9.43
CA MET A 102 -5.49 7.63 9.55
C MET A 102 -4.13 8.24 9.21
N ASN A 103 -3.21 8.20 10.14
CA ASN A 103 -1.89 8.82 10.00
C ASN A 103 -0.78 7.78 10.03
N VAL A 104 0.27 8.05 9.27
CA VAL A 104 1.47 7.21 9.28
C VAL A 104 2.21 7.44 10.60
N THR A 105 2.42 6.37 11.36
CA THR A 105 3.15 6.42 12.64
C THR A 105 4.54 5.86 12.55
N LYS A 106 4.77 4.95 11.60
CA LYS A 106 6.08 4.32 11.41
C LYS A 106 6.25 3.95 9.95
N SER A 107 7.42 4.23 9.39
CA SER A 107 7.73 3.87 8.01
C SER A 107 9.23 4.02 7.76
N ASN A 108 9.74 3.28 6.78
CA ASN A 108 11.04 3.55 6.17
C ASN A 108 10.88 4.13 4.76
N LEU A 109 9.69 4.62 4.42
CA LEU A 109 9.35 5.16 3.10
C LEU A 109 8.94 6.63 3.16
N TRP A 110 9.42 7.37 4.16
CA TRP A 110 9.03 8.79 4.34
C TRP A 110 9.28 9.64 3.10
N ASP A 111 10.32 9.33 2.32
CA ASP A 111 10.65 10.08 1.10
C ASP A 111 9.59 9.94 0.00
N TYR A 112 8.76 8.92 0.07
CA TYR A 112 7.70 8.63 -0.90
C TYR A 112 6.32 9.08 -0.42
N LEU A 113 6.23 9.59 0.79
CA LEU A 113 4.98 10.04 1.38
C LEU A 113 4.93 11.57 1.37
N PRO A 114 3.72 12.16 1.24
CA PRO A 114 3.60 13.59 1.31
C PRO A 114 4.03 14.10 2.68
N LYS A 115 4.76 15.21 2.70
CA LYS A 115 5.16 15.85 3.94
C LYS A 115 3.91 16.38 4.64
N LYS A 116 3.79 16.05 5.92
CA LYS A 116 2.71 16.57 6.73
C LYS A 116 2.92 18.07 6.91
N ILE A 117 1.94 18.86 6.48
CA ILE A 117 1.95 20.28 6.76
C ILE A 117 1.53 20.46 8.21
N VAL A 118 2.44 20.92 9.03
CA VAL A 118 2.14 21.24 10.43
C VAL A 118 1.79 22.73 10.48
N ASN A 119 0.55 22.98 10.76
CA ASN A 119 0.11 24.36 11.03
C ASN A 119 0.21 24.64 12.51
#